data_4be1e74e4eca4f1ca147bc628abacca0
#
_entry.id   4be1e74e4eca4f1ca147bc628abacca0
#
_cell.length_a   1.000
_cell.length_b   1.000
_cell.length_c   1.000
_cell.angle_alpha   90.00
_cell.angle_beta   90.00
_cell.angle_gamma   90.00
#
_symmetry.space_group_name_H-M   'P 1'
#
loop_
_entity.id
_entity.type
_entity.pdbx_description
1 polymer ?
#
loop_
_entity_poly.entity_id
_entity_poly.type
_entity_poly.pdbx_seq_one_letter_code
_entity_poly.pdbx_strand_id
1 'polypeptide(L)'
;MPPDSALCYPIYSRCEELGIPIMMQVGQNLIYQKDVRLPSVAKPILLDQVAIDFPNLVLIGIHIGVPWTDEMIAMAWKHENVYIGIDAYAPKHLPASLKHYMNSYGSHKVMFGTDWPVIDPERAVSEIHEHALRPESLEKIMRGNAVKVFRLEADE
;
A
#
# COMPACT_ATOMS: atom_id res chain seq x y z
N MET A 1 -11.45 -6.42 -11.53
CA MET A 1 -10.46 -7.17 -12.33
C MET A 1 -9.29 -7.50 -11.40
N PRO A 2 -8.77 -8.72 -11.37
CA PRO A 2 -7.63 -9.05 -10.51
C PRO A 2 -6.34 -8.38 -11.03
N PRO A 3 -5.37 -8.09 -10.13
CA PRO A 3 -4.11 -7.42 -10.50
C PRO A 3 -3.29 -8.14 -11.57
N ASP A 4 -3.28 -9.45 -11.57
CA ASP A 4 -2.55 -10.31 -12.52
C ASP A 4 -3.28 -10.53 -13.85
N SER A 5 -4.37 -9.80 -14.09
CA SER A 5 -5.08 -9.88 -15.36
C SER A 5 -4.22 -9.35 -16.52
N ALA A 6 -4.11 -10.11 -17.59
CA ALA A 6 -3.41 -9.69 -18.80
C ALA A 6 -3.91 -8.35 -19.37
N LEU A 7 -5.16 -7.98 -19.10
CA LEU A 7 -5.72 -6.68 -19.48
C LEU A 7 -5.07 -5.49 -18.76
N CYS A 8 -4.43 -5.71 -17.62
CA CYS A 8 -3.70 -4.68 -16.89
C CYS A 8 -2.27 -4.47 -17.42
N TYR A 9 -1.69 -5.48 -18.06
CA TYR A 9 -0.28 -5.48 -18.46
C TYR A 9 0.14 -4.32 -19.37
N PRO A 10 -0.67 -3.86 -20.34
CA PRO A 10 -0.32 -2.67 -21.13
C PRO A 10 -0.14 -1.41 -20.29
N ILE A 11 -0.93 -1.28 -19.21
CA ILE A 11 -0.80 -0.15 -18.25
C ILE A 11 0.49 -0.32 -17.45
N TYR A 12 0.77 -1.51 -16.95
CA TYR A 12 1.99 -1.81 -16.18
C TYR A 12 3.25 -1.54 -17.00
N SER A 13 3.31 -2.04 -18.24
CA SER A 13 4.42 -1.79 -19.16
C SER A 13 4.62 -0.28 -19.37
N ARG A 14 3.54 0.46 -19.59
CA ARG A 14 3.64 1.90 -19.82
C ARG A 14 4.11 2.67 -18.57
N CYS A 15 3.63 2.29 -17.40
CA CYS A 15 4.04 2.90 -16.15
C CYS A 15 5.51 2.57 -15.83
N GLU A 16 5.94 1.33 -16.08
CA GLU A 16 7.36 0.94 -15.94
C GLU A 16 8.28 1.76 -16.85
N GLU A 17 7.93 1.89 -18.15
CA GLU A 17 8.67 2.72 -19.10
C GLU A 17 8.82 4.18 -18.65
N LEU A 18 7.76 4.73 -18.07
CA LEU A 18 7.73 6.12 -17.61
C LEU A 18 8.31 6.31 -16.20
N GLY A 19 8.59 5.21 -15.48
CA GLY A 19 9.02 5.23 -14.08
C GLY A 19 7.95 5.78 -13.13
N ILE A 20 6.66 5.57 -13.46
CA ILE A 20 5.53 6.03 -12.66
C ILE A 20 5.05 4.89 -11.76
N PRO A 21 5.00 5.06 -10.42
CA PRO A 21 4.42 4.07 -9.52
C PRO A 21 2.94 3.82 -9.80
N ILE A 22 2.50 2.57 -9.61
CA ILE A 22 1.07 2.22 -9.66
C ILE A 22 0.56 1.97 -8.24
N MET A 23 -0.50 2.67 -7.87
CA MET A 23 -1.30 2.39 -6.68
C MET A 23 -2.50 1.54 -7.09
N MET A 24 -2.71 0.41 -6.43
CA MET A 24 -3.86 -0.44 -6.69
C MET A 24 -4.49 -0.94 -5.41
N GLN A 25 -5.81 -0.93 -5.37
CA GLN A 25 -6.54 -1.49 -4.26
C GLN A 25 -6.28 -3.00 -4.17
N VAL A 26 -5.86 -3.43 -2.99
CA VAL A 26 -5.74 -4.85 -2.65
C VAL A 26 -6.66 -5.19 -1.47
N GLY A 27 -7.09 -6.45 -1.40
CA GLY A 27 -8.00 -6.89 -0.35
C GLY A 27 -9.47 -6.86 -0.75
N GLN A 28 -10.33 -6.72 0.25
CA GLN A 28 -11.77 -6.74 0.04
C GLN A 28 -12.30 -5.43 -0.55
N ASN A 29 -13.35 -5.56 -1.34
CA ASN A 29 -14.08 -4.40 -1.85
C ASN A 29 -15.23 -4.07 -0.89
N LEU A 30 -15.23 -2.86 -0.34
CA LEU A 30 -16.22 -2.38 0.61
C LEU A 30 -17.29 -1.48 -0.01
N ILE A 31 -17.50 -1.55 -1.33
CA ILE A 31 -18.59 -0.80 -1.96
C ILE A 31 -19.93 -1.47 -1.65
N TYR A 32 -20.73 -0.81 -0.82
CA TYR A 32 -22.04 -1.28 -0.36
C TYR A 32 -23.21 -0.59 -1.07
N GLN A 33 -23.10 -0.31 -2.33
CA GLN A 33 -24.22 0.20 -3.07
C GLN A 33 -25.16 -0.95 -3.46
N LYS A 34 -26.47 -0.77 -3.22
CA LYS A 34 -27.46 -1.82 -3.45
C LYS A 34 -27.44 -2.37 -4.87
N ASP A 35 -27.17 -1.49 -5.83
CA ASP A 35 -27.18 -1.79 -7.27
C ASP A 35 -25.78 -2.06 -7.86
N VAL A 36 -24.73 -1.91 -7.07
CA VAL A 36 -23.34 -2.16 -7.49
C VAL A 36 -22.69 -3.12 -6.49
N ARG A 37 -22.65 -4.39 -6.84
CA ARG A 37 -21.99 -5.42 -6.04
C ARG A 37 -20.76 -5.92 -6.78
N LEU A 38 -19.59 -5.62 -6.24
CA LEU A 38 -18.32 -6.03 -6.84
C LEU A 38 -17.67 -7.12 -5.97
N PRO A 39 -17.20 -8.22 -6.58
CA PRO A 39 -16.46 -9.24 -5.85
C PRO A 39 -15.07 -8.72 -5.45
N SER A 40 -14.57 -9.21 -4.32
CA SER A 40 -13.20 -8.95 -3.87
C SER A 40 -12.23 -9.85 -4.62
N VAL A 41 -11.68 -9.35 -5.73
CA VAL A 41 -10.82 -10.12 -6.64
C VAL A 41 -9.33 -9.78 -6.53
N ALA A 42 -8.99 -8.75 -5.75
CA ALA A 42 -7.63 -8.24 -5.65
C ALA A 42 -6.91 -8.78 -4.41
N LYS A 43 -6.73 -10.10 -4.32
CA LYS A 43 -5.89 -10.69 -3.27
C LYS A 43 -4.45 -10.22 -3.43
N PRO A 44 -3.76 -9.85 -2.33
CA PRO A 44 -2.38 -9.37 -2.40
C PRO A 44 -1.40 -10.34 -3.05
N ILE A 45 -1.61 -11.65 -2.89
CA ILE A 45 -0.75 -12.69 -3.49
C ILE A 45 -0.70 -12.59 -5.03
N LEU A 46 -1.70 -12.00 -5.67
CA LEU A 46 -1.72 -11.81 -7.13
C LEU A 46 -0.71 -10.75 -7.59
N LEU A 47 -0.15 -9.95 -6.68
CA LEU A 47 0.96 -9.05 -6.99
C LEU A 47 2.27 -9.80 -7.24
N ASP A 48 2.38 -11.06 -6.82
CA ASP A 48 3.60 -11.86 -6.95
C ASP A 48 4.05 -11.95 -8.41
N GLN A 49 3.15 -12.37 -9.30
CA GLN A 49 3.46 -12.50 -10.73
C GLN A 49 3.72 -11.13 -11.36
N VAL A 50 2.92 -10.12 -11.03
CA VAL A 50 3.09 -8.77 -11.59
C VAL A 50 4.45 -8.18 -11.21
N ALA A 51 4.88 -8.36 -9.95
CA ALA A 51 6.17 -7.87 -9.48
C ALA A 51 7.36 -8.56 -10.16
N ILE A 52 7.20 -9.83 -10.55
CA ILE A 52 8.21 -10.60 -11.30
C ILE A 52 8.25 -10.14 -12.76
N ASP A 53 7.10 -9.96 -13.39
CA ASP A 53 7.01 -9.60 -14.82
C ASP A 53 7.42 -8.13 -15.07
N PHE A 54 7.26 -7.27 -14.07
CA PHE A 54 7.60 -5.83 -14.13
C PHE A 54 8.54 -5.44 -12.99
N PRO A 55 9.81 -5.86 -13.01
CA PRO A 55 10.72 -5.69 -11.88
C PRO A 55 11.13 -4.23 -11.61
N ASN A 56 10.99 -3.33 -12.58
CA ASN A 56 11.29 -1.91 -12.42
C ASN A 56 10.04 -1.06 -12.12
N LEU A 57 8.85 -1.67 -12.17
CA LEU A 57 7.60 -1.01 -11.82
C LEU A 57 7.42 -1.00 -10.30
N VAL A 58 7.25 0.17 -9.72
CA VAL A 58 6.86 0.27 -8.30
C VAL A 58 5.37 0.00 -8.16
N LEU A 59 5.04 -1.02 -7.38
CA LEU A 59 3.67 -1.46 -7.07
C LEU A 59 3.33 -1.07 -5.63
N ILE A 60 2.24 -0.34 -5.43
CA ILE A 60 1.77 0.05 -4.11
C ILE A 60 0.41 -0.59 -3.87
N GLY A 61 0.37 -1.61 -3.00
CA GLY A 61 -0.87 -2.20 -2.55
C GLY A 61 -1.52 -1.31 -1.49
N ILE A 62 -2.59 -0.60 -1.87
CA ILE A 62 -3.33 0.28 -0.96
C ILE A 62 -4.41 -0.47 -0.19
N HIS A 63 -4.93 0.13 0.92
CA HIS A 63 -5.96 -0.45 1.80
C HIS A 63 -5.50 -1.72 2.55
N ILE A 64 -4.20 -1.81 2.83
CA ILE A 64 -3.55 -2.84 3.66
C ILE A 64 -3.88 -4.31 3.34
N GLY A 65 -4.67 -4.60 2.32
CA GLY A 65 -5.01 -5.96 1.88
C GLY A 65 -6.03 -6.72 2.73
N VAL A 66 -6.79 -6.05 3.61
CA VAL A 66 -7.79 -6.74 4.49
C VAL A 66 -8.75 -7.61 3.66
N PRO A 67 -9.06 -8.88 4.10
CA PRO A 67 -8.59 -9.56 5.31
C PRO A 67 -7.23 -10.28 5.15
N TRP A 68 -6.58 -10.19 3.99
CA TRP A 68 -5.33 -10.89 3.64
C TRP A 68 -4.09 -10.01 3.88
N THR A 69 -4.05 -9.23 4.96
CA THR A 69 -2.94 -8.30 5.24
C THR A 69 -1.58 -9.01 5.37
N ASP A 70 -1.55 -10.24 5.88
CA ASP A 70 -0.31 -11.01 5.97
C ASP A 70 0.23 -11.42 4.60
N GLU A 71 -0.65 -11.65 3.61
CA GLU A 71 -0.23 -11.83 2.20
C GLU A 71 0.39 -10.52 1.65
N MET A 72 -0.21 -9.36 1.97
CA MET A 72 0.35 -8.07 1.54
C MET A 72 1.73 -7.81 2.14
N ILE A 73 1.91 -8.13 3.43
CA ILE A 73 3.22 -8.07 4.10
C ILE A 73 4.22 -9.00 3.39
N ALA A 74 3.82 -10.24 3.10
CA ALA A 74 4.68 -11.21 2.42
C ALA A 74 5.12 -10.70 1.04
N MET A 75 4.22 -10.07 0.27
CA MET A 75 4.55 -9.50 -1.04
C MET A 75 5.51 -8.31 -0.92
N ALA A 76 5.28 -7.41 0.02
CA ALA A 76 6.18 -6.28 0.24
C ALA A 76 7.55 -6.70 0.78
N TRP A 77 7.62 -7.80 1.52
CA TRP A 77 8.88 -8.37 1.99
C TRP A 77 9.65 -9.10 0.90
N LYS A 78 8.94 -9.88 0.06
CA LYS A 78 9.55 -10.68 -1.02
C LYS A 78 10.09 -9.81 -2.14
N HIS A 79 9.38 -8.76 -2.54
CA HIS A 79 9.68 -7.95 -3.73
C HIS A 79 10.17 -6.55 -3.36
N GLU A 80 11.33 -6.16 -3.89
CA GLU A 80 11.91 -4.84 -3.67
C GLU A 80 11.02 -3.71 -4.23
N ASN A 81 10.27 -3.98 -5.29
CA ASN A 81 9.40 -3.03 -5.97
C ASN A 81 7.96 -2.98 -5.43
N VAL A 82 7.62 -3.76 -4.37
CA VAL A 82 6.28 -3.76 -3.76
C VAL A 82 6.27 -2.99 -2.44
N TYR A 83 5.27 -2.12 -2.26
CA TYR A 83 5.04 -1.28 -1.09
C TYR A 83 3.62 -1.42 -0.58
N ILE A 84 3.36 -0.95 0.65
CA ILE A 84 2.05 -0.99 1.32
C ILE A 84 1.58 0.44 1.60
N GLY A 85 0.37 0.81 1.15
CA GLY A 85 -0.33 2.00 1.61
C GLY A 85 -1.28 1.66 2.76
N ILE A 86 -1.20 2.40 3.88
CA ILE A 86 -2.05 2.16 5.06
C ILE A 86 -3.31 3.04 5.08
N ASP A 87 -3.71 3.51 3.95
CA ASP A 87 -4.89 4.33 3.71
C ASP A 87 -6.21 3.54 3.84
N ALA A 88 -7.33 4.25 3.89
CA ALA A 88 -8.70 3.75 4.05
C ALA A 88 -9.00 3.03 5.39
N TYR A 89 -8.01 2.72 6.18
CA TYR A 89 -8.16 2.14 7.51
C TYR A 89 -7.59 3.09 8.57
N ALA A 90 -8.41 3.43 9.57
CA ALA A 90 -7.93 4.27 10.66
C ALA A 90 -6.77 3.58 11.40
N PRO A 91 -5.66 4.27 11.67
CA PRO A 91 -4.44 3.65 12.22
C PRO A 91 -4.67 2.80 13.48
N LYS A 92 -5.58 3.19 14.36
CA LYS A 92 -5.92 2.41 15.56
C LYS A 92 -6.41 1.00 15.26
N HIS A 93 -6.92 0.74 14.06
CA HIS A 93 -7.45 -0.58 13.65
C HIS A 93 -6.44 -1.41 12.83
N LEU A 94 -5.21 -0.92 12.63
CA LEU A 94 -4.19 -1.67 11.91
C LEU A 94 -3.90 -3.00 12.60
N PRO A 95 -3.81 -4.13 11.86
CA PRO A 95 -3.47 -5.44 12.40
C PRO A 95 -2.11 -5.44 13.11
N ALA A 96 -1.99 -6.27 14.15
CA ALA A 96 -0.75 -6.38 14.94
C ALA A 96 0.46 -6.81 14.09
N SER A 97 0.26 -7.69 13.10
CA SER A 97 1.30 -8.12 12.15
C SER A 97 1.83 -6.94 11.34
N LEU A 98 0.94 -6.07 10.83
CA LEU A 98 1.35 -4.88 10.09
C LEU A 98 2.08 -3.86 10.99
N LYS A 99 1.57 -3.63 12.21
CA LYS A 99 2.25 -2.79 13.20
C LYS A 99 3.65 -3.29 13.54
N HIS A 100 3.82 -4.59 13.68
CA HIS A 100 5.14 -5.19 13.87
C HIS A 100 6.04 -4.98 12.64
N TYR A 101 5.54 -5.26 11.44
CA TYR A 101 6.27 -5.10 10.18
C TYR A 101 6.75 -3.67 9.98
N MET A 102 5.84 -2.69 10.08
CA MET A 102 6.15 -1.28 9.86
C MET A 102 7.07 -0.67 10.94
N ASN A 103 7.15 -1.28 12.14
CA ASN A 103 8.02 -0.84 13.23
C ASN A 103 9.33 -1.65 13.32
N SER A 104 9.61 -2.50 12.34
CA SER A 104 10.81 -3.34 12.33
C SER A 104 11.45 -3.39 10.94
N TYR A 105 11.54 -4.55 10.34
CA TYR A 105 12.22 -4.80 9.07
C TYR A 105 11.48 -4.23 7.84
N GLY A 106 10.21 -3.88 7.94
CA GLY A 106 9.39 -3.34 6.86
C GLY A 106 9.17 -1.83 6.89
N SER A 107 9.82 -1.09 7.80
CA SER A 107 9.60 0.35 7.94
C SER A 107 9.83 1.16 6.65
N HIS A 108 10.68 0.68 5.77
CA HIS A 108 11.00 1.30 4.48
C HIS A 108 10.04 0.91 3.33
N LYS A 109 9.00 0.13 3.64
CA LYS A 109 8.04 -0.42 2.67
C LYS A 109 6.61 0.06 2.89
N VAL A 110 6.35 0.79 3.96
CA VAL A 110 5.00 1.22 4.33
C VAL A 110 4.88 2.73 4.19
N MET A 111 3.78 3.19 3.60
CA MET A 111 3.49 4.61 3.41
C MET A 111 2.17 4.97 4.06
N PHE A 112 2.18 6.11 4.76
CA PHE A 112 1.00 6.72 5.35
C PHE A 112 0.09 7.31 4.27
N GLY A 113 -1.22 7.16 4.47
CA GLY A 113 -2.26 7.75 3.66
C GLY A 113 -3.59 7.70 4.42
N THR A 114 -4.59 8.43 3.94
CA THR A 114 -5.92 8.51 4.59
C THR A 114 -7.06 8.05 3.68
N ASP A 115 -6.85 8.03 2.36
CA ASP A 115 -7.92 7.85 1.38
C ASP A 115 -9.04 8.89 1.57
N TRP A 116 -8.64 10.16 1.83
CA TRP A 116 -9.60 11.25 2.02
C TRP A 116 -10.68 11.25 0.92
N PRO A 117 -11.96 11.36 1.28
CA PRO A 117 -12.54 11.70 2.58
C PRO A 117 -12.90 10.50 3.48
N VAL A 118 -12.37 9.31 3.23
CA VAL A 118 -12.69 8.08 4.00
C VAL A 118 -12.21 8.20 5.45
N ILE A 119 -10.97 8.65 5.65
CA ILE A 119 -10.44 8.91 6.98
C ILE A 119 -10.01 10.37 7.08
N ASP A 120 -10.41 11.02 8.16
CA ASP A 120 -10.00 12.38 8.46
C ASP A 120 -8.49 12.44 8.72
N PRO A 121 -7.73 13.34 8.03
CA PRO A 121 -6.27 13.40 8.12
C PRO A 121 -5.76 13.74 9.53
N GLU A 122 -6.39 14.68 10.25
CA GLU A 122 -5.95 15.07 11.60
C GLU A 122 -6.08 13.91 12.56
N ARG A 123 -7.21 13.20 12.48
CA ARG A 123 -7.44 11.98 13.23
C ARG A 123 -6.41 10.89 12.90
N ALA A 124 -6.14 10.65 11.61
CA ALA A 124 -5.19 9.62 11.18
C ALA A 124 -3.77 9.92 11.69
N VAL A 125 -3.34 11.18 11.62
CA VAL A 125 -2.05 11.63 12.16
C VAL A 125 -1.98 11.44 13.68
N SER A 126 -3.03 11.80 14.42
CA SER A 126 -3.09 11.57 15.86
C SER A 126 -2.97 10.08 16.19
N GLU A 127 -3.79 9.24 15.56
CA GLU A 127 -3.84 7.80 15.84
C GLU A 127 -2.54 7.07 15.47
N ILE A 128 -1.82 7.47 14.42
CA ILE A 128 -0.54 6.82 14.06
C ILE A 128 0.54 7.09 15.11
N HIS A 129 0.55 8.29 15.71
CA HIS A 129 1.47 8.63 16.78
C HIS A 129 1.22 7.83 18.07
N GLU A 130 -0.01 7.38 18.31
CA GLU A 130 -0.36 6.55 19.46
C GLU A 130 0.24 5.13 19.41
N HIS A 131 0.72 4.68 18.25
CA HIS A 131 1.31 3.33 18.08
C HIS A 131 2.71 3.19 18.67
N ALA A 132 3.30 4.23 19.23
CA ALA A 132 4.66 4.22 19.81
C ALA A 132 5.70 3.59 18.87
N LEU A 133 5.62 3.93 17.59
CA LEU A 133 6.60 3.49 16.59
C LEU A 133 7.97 4.11 16.91
N ARG A 134 9.04 3.40 16.53
CA ARG A 134 10.38 3.98 16.61
C ARG A 134 10.45 5.26 15.77
N PRO A 135 11.14 6.31 16.23
CA PRO A 135 11.20 7.59 15.53
C PRO A 135 11.60 7.46 14.05
N GLU A 136 12.61 6.64 13.77
CA GLU A 136 13.07 6.39 12.41
C GLU A 136 12.05 5.63 11.53
N SER A 137 11.21 4.79 12.13
CA SER A 137 10.12 4.10 11.43
C SER A 137 8.99 5.07 11.11
N LEU A 138 8.61 5.88 12.10
CA LEU A 138 7.55 6.88 11.95
C LEU A 138 7.90 7.90 10.85
N GLU A 139 9.13 8.45 10.85
CA GLU A 139 9.60 9.40 9.83
C GLU A 139 9.50 8.79 8.42
N LYS A 140 10.00 7.55 8.22
CA LYS A 140 9.92 6.86 6.94
C LYS A 140 8.48 6.67 6.48
N ILE A 141 7.60 6.20 7.37
CA ILE A 141 6.21 5.90 7.05
C ILE A 141 5.43 7.17 6.72
N MET A 142 5.61 8.23 7.52
CA MET A 142 4.87 9.48 7.35
C MET A 142 5.29 10.29 6.14
N ARG A 143 6.57 10.22 5.73
CA ARG A 143 7.10 11.05 4.64
C ARG A 143 8.18 10.36 3.80
N GLY A 144 9.23 9.83 4.41
CA GLY A 144 10.45 9.43 3.74
C GLY A 144 10.23 8.42 2.60
N ASN A 145 9.36 7.42 2.82
CA ASN A 145 9.07 6.41 1.79
C ASN A 145 8.29 7.01 0.60
N ALA A 146 7.34 7.91 0.84
CA ALA A 146 6.61 8.58 -0.23
C ALA A 146 7.53 9.48 -1.05
N VAL A 147 8.40 10.26 -0.40
CA VAL A 147 9.40 11.10 -1.08
C VAL A 147 10.26 10.25 -2.01
N LYS A 148 10.77 9.13 -1.53
CA LYS A 148 11.60 8.20 -2.32
C LYS A 148 10.83 7.58 -3.49
N VAL A 149 9.63 7.05 -3.22
CA VAL A 149 8.85 6.29 -4.20
C VAL A 149 8.31 7.19 -5.31
N PHE A 150 7.79 8.35 -4.95
CA PHE A 150 7.23 9.30 -5.92
C PHE A 150 8.27 10.30 -6.44
N ARG A 151 9.55 10.18 -6.04
CA ARG A 151 10.64 11.06 -6.46
C ARG A 151 10.32 12.54 -6.23
N LEU A 152 9.69 12.82 -5.08
CA LEU A 152 9.38 14.19 -4.69
C LEU A 152 10.68 14.92 -4.31
N GLU A 153 10.78 16.19 -4.69
CA GLU A 153 11.89 17.03 -4.22
C GLU A 153 11.79 17.17 -2.69
N ALA A 154 12.88 16.94 -2.00
CA ALA A 154 12.95 17.25 -0.59
C ALA A 154 12.89 18.79 -0.48
N ASP A 155 11.88 19.34 0.20
CA ASP A 155 11.87 20.75 0.54
C ASP A 155 13.16 21.05 1.31
N GLU A 156 13.98 21.99 0.82
CA GLU A 156 15.21 22.49 1.45
C GLU A 156 14.90 23.18 2.77
#